data_0f8ac485bf95aa4a0986270fddcf744c
#
_entry.id   0f8ac485bf95aa4a0986270fddcf744c
#
_cell.length_a   1.000
_cell.length_b   1.000
_cell.length_c   1.000
_cell.angle_alpha   90.00
_cell.angle_beta   90.00
_cell.angle_gamma   90.00
#
_symmetry.space_group_name_H-M   'P 1'
#
loop_
_entity.id
_entity.type
_entity.pdbx_description
1 polymer ?
#
loop_
_entity_poly.entity_id
_entity_poly.type
_entity_poly.pdbx_seq_one_letter_code
_entity_poly.pdbx_strand_id
1 'polypeptide(L)'
;MHYRAFYIFCWLSVTNIALGQKADLKIAPSVILKLISDLQSNNDTAFPNGGFVTFRKSNWSSQFKIDQNSFYTALILFNLNQYEAKMSKEDQYLLYQINQKAIPYFINFKNKNKPSYNFWPKYPPVIFPNGGWLNHFNASGALPDDIDDGSIIQLALKNNDNDSFAIALKHEFTLFVNTTTKTTKGFYSKYKNQKVYGTWLGNKMPVDIDMSVLCNTLLLSEIYQLPLNQIDSNTYNLLIQLVKDAKHLKDPSYVSPHYEKSAIILYHLSRLYKYSHYSLYKNIKNQIVQDAQMALSIAHFPLEKLLLQNTLLNLGEKGAYLLADNPFLLQQNNYSLFVANLATLLPNPFKRWVTKTKFFRYSYYCYPYNLSVWLENYYLNQP
;
A
#
# COMPACT_ATOMS: atom_id res chain seq x y z
N MET A 1 8.72 24.63 13.64
CA MET A 1 8.04 25.88 13.25
C MET A 1 8.04 26.14 11.74
N HIS A 2 9.04 25.71 10.96
CA HIS A 2 9.17 25.97 9.52
C HIS A 2 8.20 25.20 8.61
N TYR A 3 7.67 24.06 9.03
CA TYR A 3 6.73 23.27 8.22
C TYR A 3 5.34 23.91 8.02
N ARG A 4 4.87 24.72 8.97
CA ARG A 4 3.63 25.49 8.75
C ARG A 4 3.79 26.55 7.66
N ALA A 5 4.98 27.12 7.51
CA ALA A 5 5.26 28.12 6.50
C ALA A 5 5.33 27.53 5.07
N PHE A 6 5.90 26.32 4.89
CA PHE A 6 6.00 25.67 3.59
C PHE A 6 4.63 25.24 3.05
N TYR A 7 3.78 24.65 3.90
CA TYR A 7 2.40 24.32 3.53
C TYR A 7 1.54 25.55 3.26
N ILE A 8 1.75 26.67 3.99
CA ILE A 8 1.04 27.93 3.78
C ILE A 8 1.48 28.58 2.45
N PHE A 9 2.75 28.48 2.06
CA PHE A 9 3.24 29.08 0.81
C PHE A 9 2.75 28.32 -0.43
N CYS A 10 2.73 26.98 -0.42
CA CYS A 10 2.06 26.19 -1.45
C CYS A 10 0.56 26.45 -1.48
N TRP A 11 -0.07 26.70 -0.32
CA TRP A 11 -1.50 26.98 -0.24
C TRP A 11 -1.85 28.35 -0.86
N LEU A 12 -1.03 29.36 -0.64
CA LEU A 12 -1.26 30.71 -1.19
C LEU A 12 -1.04 30.80 -2.70
N SER A 13 -0.12 30.04 -3.28
CA SER A 13 0.08 30.01 -4.72
C SER A 13 -1.03 29.23 -5.45
N VAL A 14 -1.63 28.22 -4.81
CA VAL A 14 -2.72 27.41 -5.35
C VAL A 14 -4.08 28.10 -5.19
N THR A 15 -4.32 28.84 -4.09
CA THR A 15 -5.59 29.53 -3.83
C THR A 15 -5.79 30.73 -4.76
N ASN A 16 -4.73 31.39 -5.23
CA ASN A 16 -4.86 32.47 -6.22
C ASN A 16 -5.25 31.99 -7.61
N ILE A 17 -5.07 30.71 -7.93
CA ILE A 17 -5.53 30.10 -9.18
C ILE A 17 -6.99 29.62 -9.07
N ALA A 18 -7.47 29.30 -7.86
CA ALA A 18 -8.78 28.67 -7.65
C ALA A 18 -9.96 29.66 -7.43
N LEU A 19 -9.70 30.94 -7.21
CA LEU A 19 -10.75 31.93 -6.86
C LEU A 19 -11.28 32.73 -8.04
N GLY A 20 -10.83 32.47 -9.25
CA GLY A 20 -11.24 33.21 -10.43
C GLY A 20 -11.69 32.36 -11.61
N GLN A 21 -12.83 31.79 -11.59
CA GLN A 21 -13.67 31.24 -12.66
C GLN A 21 -14.16 29.81 -12.35
N LYS A 22 -15.48 29.65 -12.31
CA LYS A 22 -16.17 28.38 -12.53
C LYS A 22 -16.06 28.03 -14.03
N ALA A 23 -14.88 27.60 -14.44
CA ALA A 23 -14.71 26.83 -15.66
C ALA A 23 -14.28 25.43 -15.20
N ASP A 24 -14.85 24.37 -15.80
CA ASP A 24 -14.40 22.98 -15.65
C ASP A 24 -12.95 22.83 -16.16
N LEU A 25 -12.01 23.41 -15.45
CA LEU A 25 -10.59 23.25 -15.75
C LEU A 25 -10.19 21.81 -15.40
N LYS A 26 -10.27 20.92 -16.39
CA LYS A 26 -9.69 19.58 -16.28
C LYS A 26 -8.20 19.74 -15.99
N ILE A 27 -7.78 19.40 -14.78
CA ILE A 27 -6.37 19.46 -14.37
C ILE A 27 -5.60 18.44 -15.21
N ALA A 28 -4.56 18.91 -15.89
CA ALA A 28 -3.72 18.04 -16.72
C ALA A 28 -2.92 17.06 -15.83
N PRO A 29 -2.74 15.80 -16.23
CA PRO A 29 -1.98 14.81 -15.47
C PRO A 29 -0.52 15.23 -15.26
N SER A 30 0.09 15.94 -16.22
CA SER A 30 1.44 16.50 -16.11
C SER A 30 1.59 17.47 -14.94
N VAL A 31 0.57 18.26 -14.62
CA VAL A 31 0.57 19.16 -13.45
C VAL A 31 0.63 18.35 -12.15
N ILE A 32 -0.13 17.25 -12.08
CA ILE A 32 -0.13 16.38 -10.90
C ILE A 32 1.19 15.60 -10.77
N LEU A 33 1.74 15.11 -11.88
CA LEU A 33 3.05 14.45 -11.87
C LEU A 33 4.15 15.42 -11.43
N LYS A 34 4.12 16.67 -11.92
CA LYS A 34 5.03 17.72 -11.48
C LYS A 34 4.90 18.00 -9.98
N LEU A 35 3.68 18.09 -9.47
CA LEU A 35 3.43 18.26 -8.03
C LEU A 35 3.99 17.09 -7.21
N ILE A 36 3.81 15.85 -7.67
CA ILE A 36 4.42 14.68 -7.00
C ILE A 36 5.95 14.82 -6.98
N SER A 37 6.57 15.20 -8.11
CA SER A 37 8.02 15.42 -8.19
C SER A 37 8.49 16.49 -7.21
N ASP A 38 7.76 17.60 -7.08
CA ASP A 38 8.10 18.70 -6.18
C ASP A 38 7.92 18.33 -4.69
N LEU A 39 7.05 17.37 -4.39
CA LEU A 39 6.84 16.83 -3.05
C LEU A 39 7.83 15.73 -2.66
N GLN A 40 8.66 15.24 -3.60
CA GLN A 40 9.73 14.30 -3.30
C GLN A 40 10.88 15.02 -2.57
N SER A 41 11.36 14.45 -1.47
CA SER A 41 12.38 15.06 -0.62
C SER A 41 13.70 15.28 -1.37
N ASN A 42 14.26 16.49 -1.21
CA ASN A 42 15.53 16.92 -1.80
C ASN A 42 16.49 17.36 -0.70
N ASN A 43 17.25 16.42 -0.13
CA ASN A 43 18.28 16.73 0.89
C ASN A 43 17.78 17.59 2.08
N ASP A 44 16.50 17.62 2.33
CA ASP A 44 15.94 18.20 3.53
C ASP A 44 16.40 17.36 4.73
N THR A 45 16.98 18.00 5.72
CA THR A 45 17.46 17.34 6.94
C THR A 45 16.37 16.64 7.73
N ALA A 46 15.12 16.99 7.50
CA ALA A 46 13.95 16.43 8.20
C ALA A 46 13.44 15.12 7.60
N PHE A 47 13.71 14.87 6.31
CA PHE A 47 13.34 13.64 5.63
C PHE A 47 14.40 13.27 4.59
N PRO A 48 14.82 12.00 4.51
CA PRO A 48 15.89 11.59 3.61
C PRO A 48 15.58 11.83 2.14
N ASN A 49 16.61 12.19 1.39
CA ASN A 49 16.53 12.43 -0.04
C ASN A 49 15.93 11.25 -0.79
N GLY A 50 15.06 11.55 -1.74
CA GLY A 50 14.42 10.59 -2.64
C GLY A 50 13.15 9.94 -2.09
N GLY A 51 12.89 10.02 -0.80
CA GLY A 51 11.64 9.54 -0.20
C GLY A 51 10.50 10.55 -0.29
N PHE A 52 9.29 10.09 -0.05
CA PHE A 52 8.10 10.95 0.10
C PHE A 52 7.68 11.04 1.55
N VAL A 53 7.46 12.27 2.03
CA VAL A 53 7.13 12.51 3.44
C VAL A 53 5.83 11.80 3.80
N THR A 54 5.92 10.96 4.82
CA THR A 54 4.79 10.24 5.39
C THR A 54 4.52 10.73 6.79
N PHE A 55 3.27 10.84 7.15
CA PHE A 55 2.83 11.22 8.49
C PHE A 55 2.14 10.03 9.16
N ARG A 56 2.45 9.85 10.43
CA ARG A 56 1.81 8.88 11.30
C ARG A 56 1.03 9.57 12.39
N LYS A 57 -0.17 9.04 12.69
CA LYS A 57 -1.03 9.52 13.76
C LYS A 57 -1.54 8.34 14.58
N SER A 58 -1.39 8.41 15.90
CA SER A 58 -2.10 7.50 16.81
C SER A 58 -3.52 8.00 17.05
N ASN A 59 -4.44 7.09 17.38
CA ASN A 59 -5.81 7.49 17.72
C ASN A 59 -5.92 8.19 19.10
N TRP A 60 -4.82 8.23 19.86
CA TRP A 60 -4.75 8.86 21.19
C TRP A 60 -4.16 10.25 21.15
N SER A 61 -3.71 10.68 20.00
CA SER A 61 -3.10 12.00 19.81
C SER A 61 -3.67 12.67 18.57
N SER A 62 -3.92 13.96 18.67
CA SER A 62 -4.25 14.79 17.50
C SER A 62 -3.02 15.11 16.64
N GLN A 63 -1.80 14.84 17.13
CA GLN A 63 -0.56 15.22 16.48
C GLN A 63 -0.18 14.22 15.38
N PHE A 64 0.18 14.77 14.23
CA PHE A 64 0.86 14.07 13.16
C PHE A 64 2.37 14.11 13.43
N LYS A 65 3.02 12.95 13.29
CA LYS A 65 4.47 12.80 13.38
C LYS A 65 5.01 12.31 12.06
N ILE A 66 6.13 12.85 11.62
CA ILE A 66 6.84 12.36 10.43
C ILE A 66 7.31 10.93 10.71
N ASP A 67 7.11 10.05 9.72
CA ASP A 67 7.52 8.66 9.77
C ASP A 67 8.30 8.31 8.50
N GLN A 68 9.55 7.93 8.66
CA GLN A 68 10.40 7.51 7.56
C GLN A 68 10.16 6.01 7.30
N ASN A 69 9.41 5.70 6.25
CA ASN A 69 9.17 4.32 5.83
C ASN A 69 9.41 4.14 4.33
N SER A 70 9.67 2.90 3.92
CA SER A 70 9.89 2.52 2.53
C SER A 70 8.59 2.45 1.72
N PHE A 71 7.50 2.10 2.39
CA PHE A 71 6.27 1.60 1.81
C PHE A 71 5.56 2.60 0.88
N TYR A 72 5.31 3.83 1.36
CA TYR A 72 4.61 4.82 0.55
C TYR A 72 5.43 5.30 -0.66
N THR A 73 6.75 5.41 -0.51
CA THR A 73 7.63 5.73 -1.65
C THR A 73 7.52 4.64 -2.71
N ALA A 74 7.55 3.38 -2.31
CA ALA A 74 7.40 2.24 -3.21
C ALA A 74 6.02 2.20 -3.89
N LEU A 75 4.94 2.44 -3.15
CA LEU A 75 3.59 2.50 -3.71
C LEU A 75 3.44 3.60 -4.77
N ILE A 76 4.02 4.79 -4.52
CA ILE A 76 3.97 5.90 -5.48
C ILE A 76 4.67 5.50 -6.77
N LEU A 77 5.90 4.99 -6.69
CA LEU A 77 6.65 4.55 -7.87
C LEU A 77 5.93 3.43 -8.60
N PHE A 78 5.45 2.42 -7.89
CA PHE A 78 4.70 1.33 -8.50
C PHE A 78 3.48 1.84 -9.26
N ASN A 79 2.68 2.73 -8.66
CA ASN A 79 1.51 3.30 -9.32
C ASN A 79 1.89 4.11 -10.57
N LEU A 80 2.96 4.92 -10.54
CA LEU A 80 3.36 5.76 -11.66
C LEU A 80 3.97 4.93 -12.80
N ASN A 81 4.86 3.99 -12.48
CA ASN A 81 5.61 3.19 -13.46
C ASN A 81 4.70 2.32 -14.34
N GLN A 82 3.53 1.90 -13.83
CA GLN A 82 2.56 1.13 -14.61
C GLN A 82 2.00 1.87 -15.82
N TYR A 83 2.05 3.21 -15.82
CA TYR A 83 1.45 4.05 -16.86
C TYR A 83 2.47 4.86 -17.66
N GLU A 84 3.78 4.59 -17.49
CA GLU A 84 4.85 5.28 -18.19
C GLU A 84 4.62 5.33 -19.72
N ALA A 85 4.20 4.22 -20.32
CA ALA A 85 3.95 4.14 -21.76
C ALA A 85 2.80 5.04 -22.25
N LYS A 86 1.89 5.46 -21.36
CA LYS A 86 0.77 6.37 -21.66
C LYS A 86 1.12 7.85 -21.42
N MET A 87 2.30 8.15 -20.89
CA MET A 87 2.76 9.50 -20.59
C MET A 87 3.39 10.17 -21.80
N SER A 88 3.41 11.51 -21.81
CA SER A 88 4.20 12.31 -22.76
C SER A 88 5.71 12.03 -22.56
N LYS A 89 6.54 12.38 -23.55
CA LYS A 89 8.01 12.22 -23.41
C LYS A 89 8.58 13.05 -22.25
N GLU A 90 8.04 14.23 -22.03
CA GLU A 90 8.41 15.13 -20.93
C GLU A 90 8.03 14.50 -19.57
N ASP A 91 6.83 13.93 -19.47
CA ASP A 91 6.36 13.26 -18.27
C ASP A 91 7.14 11.97 -18.01
N GLN A 92 7.49 11.18 -19.03
CA GLN A 92 8.37 10.02 -18.93
C GLN A 92 9.74 10.40 -18.36
N TYR A 93 10.32 11.53 -18.85
CA TYR A 93 11.59 12.03 -18.34
C TYR A 93 11.48 12.47 -16.89
N LEU A 94 10.40 13.14 -16.51
CA LEU A 94 10.15 13.54 -15.13
C LEU A 94 9.96 12.31 -14.22
N LEU A 95 9.23 11.29 -14.67
CA LEU A 95 9.09 10.02 -13.97
C LEU A 95 10.42 9.30 -13.77
N TYR A 96 11.28 9.29 -14.81
CA TYR A 96 12.64 8.78 -14.71
C TYR A 96 13.44 9.50 -13.61
N GLN A 97 13.36 10.83 -13.52
CA GLN A 97 14.04 11.61 -12.47
C GLN A 97 13.51 11.25 -11.08
N ILE A 98 12.19 11.08 -10.91
CA ILE A 98 11.57 10.64 -9.65
C ILE A 98 12.13 9.27 -9.23
N ASN A 99 12.20 8.31 -10.17
CA ASN A 99 12.73 6.98 -9.91
C ASN A 99 14.22 7.03 -9.51
N GLN A 100 15.06 7.78 -10.25
CA GLN A 100 16.49 7.89 -9.96
C GLN A 100 16.80 8.45 -8.56
N LYS A 101 15.97 9.35 -8.07
CA LYS A 101 16.09 9.86 -6.70
C LYS A 101 15.65 8.84 -5.65
N ALA A 102 14.62 8.04 -5.93
CA ALA A 102 14.05 7.10 -4.96
C ALA A 102 14.86 5.80 -4.82
N ILE A 103 15.56 5.33 -5.87
CA ILE A 103 16.33 4.09 -5.82
C ILE A 103 17.35 4.08 -4.65
N PRO A 104 18.20 5.11 -4.45
CA PRO A 104 19.12 5.14 -3.32
C PRO A 104 18.41 5.15 -1.95
N TYR A 105 17.20 5.71 -1.88
CA TYR A 105 16.42 5.74 -0.63
C TYR A 105 16.14 4.34 -0.09
N PHE A 106 15.82 3.37 -0.98
CA PHE A 106 15.51 1.99 -0.58
C PHE A 106 16.68 1.21 -0.01
N ILE A 107 17.92 1.63 -0.24
CA ILE A 107 19.12 0.97 0.31
C ILE A 107 19.08 0.95 1.84
N ASN A 108 18.52 1.99 2.47
CA ASN A 108 18.42 2.10 3.93
C ASN A 108 17.49 1.04 4.56
N PHE A 109 16.62 0.44 3.76
CA PHE A 109 15.60 -0.53 4.20
C PHE A 109 15.96 -1.96 3.80
N LYS A 110 16.91 -2.13 2.87
CA LYS A 110 17.34 -3.43 2.36
C LYS A 110 18.10 -4.21 3.42
N ASN A 111 17.76 -5.49 3.57
CA ASN A 111 18.54 -6.39 4.41
C ASN A 111 19.86 -6.73 3.73
N LYS A 112 20.98 -6.67 4.50
CA LYS A 112 22.33 -6.99 3.97
C LYS A 112 22.56 -8.49 3.80
N ASN A 113 21.83 -9.31 4.57
CA ASN A 113 22.06 -10.75 4.67
C ASN A 113 20.99 -11.60 3.98
N LYS A 114 19.89 -10.97 3.53
CA LYS A 114 18.73 -11.63 2.95
C LYS A 114 18.14 -10.82 1.81
N PRO A 115 17.50 -11.43 0.81
CA PRO A 115 16.75 -10.72 -0.21
C PRO A 115 15.41 -10.24 0.37
N SER A 116 15.44 -9.21 1.22
CA SER A 116 14.24 -8.68 1.87
C SER A 116 14.38 -7.21 2.21
N TYR A 117 13.27 -6.58 2.50
CA TYR A 117 13.19 -5.17 2.92
C TYR A 117 12.40 -5.06 4.22
N ASN A 118 12.58 -3.94 4.90
CA ASN A 118 11.90 -3.60 6.15
C ASN A 118 11.10 -2.31 5.96
N PHE A 119 10.04 -2.17 6.71
CA PHE A 119 9.22 -0.96 6.73
C PHE A 119 10.01 0.27 7.18
N TRP A 120 10.82 0.12 8.23
CA TRP A 120 11.69 1.19 8.76
C TRP A 120 13.17 0.96 8.43
N PRO A 121 14.00 2.04 8.47
CA PRO A 121 15.44 1.89 8.22
C PRO A 121 16.08 0.84 9.12
N LYS A 122 16.99 0.04 8.52
CA LYS A 122 17.68 -1.05 9.22
C LYS A 122 19.04 -0.65 9.76
N TYR A 123 19.66 0.39 9.26
CA TYR A 123 21.04 0.75 9.60
C TYR A 123 21.18 2.27 9.80
N PRO A 124 21.17 2.76 11.07
CA PRO A 124 20.89 2.04 12.31
C PRO A 124 19.44 1.55 12.38
N PRO A 125 19.16 0.45 13.10
CA PRO A 125 17.82 -0.10 13.17
C PRO A 125 16.90 0.85 13.93
N VAL A 126 15.74 1.11 13.35
CA VAL A 126 14.63 1.82 13.99
C VAL A 126 13.75 0.78 14.66
N ILE A 127 13.69 0.79 16.00
CA ILE A 127 12.93 -0.19 16.77
C ILE A 127 11.46 0.15 16.77
N PHE A 128 11.15 1.38 17.19
CA PHE A 128 9.81 1.95 17.10
C PHE A 128 9.95 3.46 17.01
N PRO A 129 9.58 4.08 15.89
CA PRO A 129 9.69 5.53 15.73
C PRO A 129 8.99 6.24 16.87
N ASN A 130 9.68 7.16 17.53
CA ASN A 130 9.20 7.90 18.69
C ASN A 130 8.95 7.06 19.96
N GLY A 131 9.52 5.85 20.05
CA GLY A 131 9.50 5.03 21.27
C GLY A 131 10.33 5.58 22.42
N GLY A 132 11.02 6.74 22.22
CA GLY A 132 11.83 7.41 23.23
C GLY A 132 12.89 6.49 23.82
N TRP A 133 12.98 6.48 25.15
CA TRP A 133 13.94 5.67 25.90
C TRP A 133 13.79 4.14 25.66
N LEU A 134 12.60 3.65 25.25
CA LEU A 134 12.39 2.24 24.92
C LEU A 134 13.28 1.78 23.76
N ASN A 135 13.69 2.68 22.86
CA ASN A 135 14.58 2.37 21.76
C ASN A 135 16.01 2.04 22.21
N HIS A 136 16.40 2.41 23.43
CA HIS A 136 17.74 2.15 23.98
C HIS A 136 17.89 0.71 24.53
N PHE A 137 16.79 0.01 24.81
CA PHE A 137 16.87 -1.26 25.52
C PHE A 137 16.98 -2.49 24.65
N ASN A 138 16.61 -2.46 23.37
CA ASN A 138 16.59 -3.71 22.62
C ASN A 138 16.64 -3.56 21.09
N ALA A 139 17.85 -3.54 20.53
CA ALA A 139 18.04 -3.64 19.08
C ALA A 139 17.42 -4.93 18.49
N SER A 140 17.24 -5.99 19.31
CA SER A 140 16.55 -7.22 18.90
C SER A 140 15.03 -7.08 18.80
N GLY A 141 14.46 -5.97 19.26
CA GLY A 141 13.04 -5.64 19.17
C GLY A 141 12.64 -4.91 17.89
N ALA A 142 13.57 -4.66 16.96
CA ALA A 142 13.23 -4.12 15.64
C ALA A 142 12.25 -5.05 14.92
N LEU A 143 11.28 -4.46 14.19
CA LEU A 143 10.39 -5.24 13.35
C LEU A 143 11.17 -6.12 12.41
N PRO A 144 10.79 -7.40 12.21
CA PRO A 144 11.34 -8.21 11.14
C PRO A 144 11.00 -7.58 9.79
N ASP A 145 11.71 -8.01 8.76
CA ASP A 145 11.31 -7.70 7.38
C ASP A 145 9.94 -8.34 7.12
N ASP A 146 9.20 -7.78 6.20
CA ASP A 146 7.91 -8.33 5.85
C ASP A 146 7.75 -8.54 4.34
N ILE A 147 6.75 -9.35 4.02
CA ILE A 147 6.47 -9.79 2.66
C ILE A 147 5.83 -8.66 1.83
N ASP A 148 5.12 -7.74 2.49
CA ASP A 148 4.41 -6.63 1.85
C ASP A 148 5.39 -5.57 1.35
N ASP A 149 6.27 -5.09 2.24
CA ASP A 149 7.34 -4.16 1.89
C ASP A 149 8.22 -4.74 0.78
N GLY A 150 8.63 -6.02 0.96
CA GLY A 150 9.42 -6.71 -0.04
C GLY A 150 8.75 -6.75 -1.40
N SER A 151 7.47 -7.08 -1.45
CA SER A 151 6.69 -7.17 -2.69
C SER A 151 6.54 -5.82 -3.37
N ILE A 152 6.13 -4.78 -2.65
CA ILE A 152 5.85 -3.46 -3.22
C ILE A 152 7.14 -2.74 -3.64
N ILE A 153 8.22 -2.82 -2.86
CA ILE A 153 9.51 -2.24 -3.25
C ILE A 153 10.03 -2.91 -4.52
N GLN A 154 9.97 -4.23 -4.59
CA GLN A 154 10.43 -4.95 -5.77
C GLN A 154 9.60 -4.62 -7.01
N LEU A 155 8.28 -4.49 -6.88
CA LEU A 155 7.40 -4.03 -7.94
C LEU A 155 7.72 -2.60 -8.40
N ALA A 156 8.06 -1.71 -7.47
CA ALA A 156 8.48 -0.33 -7.77
C ALA A 156 9.80 -0.29 -8.54
N LEU A 157 10.71 -1.23 -8.28
CA LEU A 157 12.05 -1.30 -8.88
C LEU A 157 12.11 -2.12 -10.18
N LYS A 158 10.99 -2.70 -10.65
CA LYS A 158 10.98 -3.64 -11.79
C LYS A 158 11.75 -3.12 -13.04
N ASN A 159 11.59 -1.86 -13.36
CA ASN A 159 12.25 -1.25 -14.53
C ASN A 159 13.76 -1.00 -14.34
N ASN A 160 14.27 -1.17 -13.11
CA ASN A 160 15.64 -0.85 -12.72
C ASN A 160 16.41 -2.05 -12.15
N ASP A 161 15.78 -3.23 -12.03
CA ASP A 161 16.38 -4.41 -11.42
C ASP A 161 16.14 -5.64 -12.31
N ASN A 162 17.01 -6.65 -12.16
CA ASN A 162 16.84 -7.91 -12.85
C ASN A 162 15.88 -8.82 -12.04
N ASP A 163 15.30 -9.82 -12.72
CA ASP A 163 14.35 -10.74 -12.11
C ASP A 163 14.97 -11.64 -11.03
N SER A 164 16.29 -11.73 -10.95
CA SER A 164 16.98 -12.60 -10.00
C SER A 164 16.69 -12.26 -8.54
N PHE A 165 16.58 -10.97 -8.22
CA PHE A 165 16.22 -10.55 -6.87
C PHE A 165 14.76 -10.89 -6.54
N ALA A 166 13.83 -10.72 -7.48
CA ALA A 166 12.43 -11.11 -7.30
C ALA A 166 12.28 -12.62 -7.09
N ILE A 167 13.06 -13.44 -7.79
CA ILE A 167 13.11 -14.89 -7.60
C ILE A 167 13.60 -15.23 -6.20
N ALA A 168 14.73 -14.63 -5.76
CA ALA A 168 15.30 -14.86 -4.45
C ALA A 168 14.35 -14.40 -3.32
N LEU A 169 13.69 -13.24 -3.51
CA LEU A 169 12.70 -12.69 -2.58
C LEU A 169 11.49 -13.63 -2.45
N LYS A 170 10.95 -14.12 -3.57
CA LYS A 170 9.86 -15.10 -3.56
C LYS A 170 10.27 -16.40 -2.86
N HIS A 171 11.49 -16.88 -3.08
CA HIS A 171 12.00 -18.04 -2.35
C HIS A 171 12.04 -17.78 -0.83
N GLU A 172 12.56 -16.62 -0.38
CA GLU A 172 12.55 -16.25 1.04
C GLU A 172 11.12 -16.26 1.61
N PHE A 173 10.12 -15.78 0.88
CA PHE A 173 8.71 -15.82 1.30
C PHE A 173 8.22 -17.24 1.60
N THR A 174 8.65 -18.23 0.84
CA THR A 174 8.22 -19.63 1.04
C THR A 174 8.70 -20.24 2.36
N LEU A 175 9.71 -19.65 3.00
CA LEU A 175 10.23 -20.10 4.30
C LEU A 175 9.32 -19.65 5.47
N PHE A 176 8.45 -18.65 5.27
CA PHE A 176 7.61 -18.04 6.31
C PHE A 176 6.12 -18.17 5.99
N VAL A 177 5.67 -19.41 5.92
CA VAL A 177 4.29 -19.74 5.60
C VAL A 177 3.53 -20.27 6.83
N ASN A 178 2.21 -20.15 6.79
CA ASN A 178 1.34 -20.83 7.73
C ASN A 178 1.43 -22.34 7.53
N THR A 179 1.80 -23.08 8.55
CA THR A 179 1.99 -24.55 8.51
C THR A 179 1.26 -25.22 9.66
N THR A 180 1.27 -26.57 9.67
CA THR A 180 0.70 -27.33 10.79
C THR A 180 1.50 -27.16 12.08
N THR A 181 2.82 -26.95 11.98
CA THR A 181 3.72 -26.74 13.13
C THR A 181 3.78 -25.28 13.59
N LYS A 182 3.64 -24.33 12.66
CA LYS A 182 3.59 -22.89 12.93
C LYS A 182 2.30 -22.29 12.41
N THR A 183 1.18 -22.58 13.10
CA THR A 183 -0.15 -22.20 12.68
C THR A 183 -0.53 -20.84 13.25
N THR A 184 -1.20 -20.02 12.43
CA THR A 184 -1.79 -18.75 12.88
C THR A 184 -2.78 -18.99 14.03
N LYS A 185 -2.63 -18.20 15.09
CA LYS A 185 -3.56 -18.18 16.23
C LYS A 185 -4.60 -17.06 16.14
N GLY A 186 -4.44 -16.18 15.16
CA GLY A 186 -5.24 -14.97 14.96
C GLY A 186 -6.08 -14.98 13.68
N PHE A 187 -6.57 -16.13 13.23
CA PHE A 187 -7.41 -16.22 12.04
C PHE A 187 -8.63 -17.14 12.24
N TYR A 188 -9.54 -17.17 11.26
CA TYR A 188 -10.72 -18.04 11.34
C TYR A 188 -10.33 -19.52 11.38
N SER A 189 -10.96 -20.32 12.24
CA SER A 189 -10.71 -21.76 12.37
C SER A 189 -10.91 -22.51 11.05
N LYS A 190 -11.88 -22.09 10.23
CA LYS A 190 -12.17 -22.64 8.90
C LYS A 190 -10.97 -22.62 7.96
N TYR A 191 -10.09 -21.59 8.07
CA TYR A 191 -8.99 -21.35 7.14
C TYR A 191 -7.60 -21.51 7.74
N LYS A 192 -7.50 -21.67 9.08
CA LYS A 192 -6.22 -21.64 9.81
C LYS A 192 -5.21 -22.70 9.37
N ASN A 193 -5.65 -23.80 8.78
CA ASN A 193 -4.78 -24.93 8.37
C ASN A 193 -4.31 -24.81 6.91
N GLN A 194 -4.72 -23.76 6.18
CA GLN A 194 -4.26 -23.58 4.80
C GLN A 194 -2.80 -23.12 4.79
N LYS A 195 -1.98 -23.80 3.96
CA LYS A 195 -0.57 -23.44 3.79
C LYS A 195 -0.45 -22.24 2.84
N VAL A 196 -0.45 -21.05 3.41
CA VAL A 196 -0.41 -19.75 2.70
C VAL A 196 0.72 -18.89 3.27
N TYR A 197 1.07 -17.83 2.57
CA TYR A 197 2.08 -16.88 3.05
C TYR A 197 1.67 -16.24 4.38
N GLY A 198 2.69 -15.99 5.23
CA GLY A 198 2.55 -15.16 6.44
C GLY A 198 3.16 -13.78 6.20
N THR A 199 2.65 -12.76 6.86
CA THR A 199 3.11 -11.37 6.67
C THR A 199 4.59 -11.17 7.02
N TRP A 200 5.10 -11.82 8.08
CA TRP A 200 6.40 -11.53 8.67
C TRP A 200 7.50 -12.51 8.26
N LEU A 201 8.65 -11.99 7.84
CA LEU A 201 9.86 -12.77 7.50
C LEU A 201 10.78 -12.97 8.73
N GLY A 202 10.21 -13.53 9.81
CA GLY A 202 10.94 -13.78 11.04
C GLY A 202 10.27 -14.74 12.00
N ASN A 203 11.07 -15.40 12.85
CA ASN A 203 10.56 -16.39 13.79
C ASN A 203 10.01 -15.78 15.09
N LYS A 204 10.28 -14.50 15.35
CA LYS A 204 9.87 -13.81 16.58
C LYS A 204 8.42 -13.31 16.54
N MET A 205 7.86 -13.18 15.35
CA MET A 205 6.46 -12.72 15.18
C MET A 205 5.52 -13.91 15.01
N PRO A 206 4.27 -13.81 15.48
CA PRO A 206 3.25 -14.80 15.18
C PRO A 206 2.98 -14.86 13.68
N VAL A 207 2.49 -16.00 13.20
CA VAL A 207 1.99 -16.08 11.81
C VAL A 207 0.76 -15.20 11.71
N ASP A 208 0.87 -14.13 10.95
CA ASP A 208 -0.23 -13.22 10.64
C ASP A 208 -0.63 -13.38 9.17
N ILE A 209 -1.93 -13.40 8.91
CA ILE A 209 -2.52 -13.50 7.57
C ILE A 209 -3.29 -12.21 7.33
N ASP A 210 -2.87 -11.46 6.31
CA ASP A 210 -3.53 -10.24 5.86
C ASP A 210 -3.90 -10.36 4.38
N MET A 211 -5.17 -10.20 4.07
CA MET A 211 -5.72 -10.42 2.73
C MET A 211 -5.10 -9.49 1.68
N SER A 212 -4.83 -8.24 2.02
CA SER A 212 -4.20 -7.27 1.11
C SER A 212 -2.72 -7.56 0.88
N VAL A 213 -2.01 -7.98 1.94
CA VAL A 213 -0.61 -8.44 1.83
C VAL A 213 -0.51 -9.65 0.90
N LEU A 214 -1.43 -10.62 1.04
CA LEU A 214 -1.47 -11.78 0.14
C LEU A 214 -1.70 -11.36 -1.32
N CYS A 215 -2.54 -10.36 -1.57
CA CYS A 215 -2.73 -9.80 -2.91
C CYS A 215 -1.44 -9.21 -3.48
N ASN A 216 -0.70 -8.42 -2.69
CA ASN A 216 0.56 -7.81 -3.12
C ASN A 216 1.64 -8.86 -3.38
N THR A 217 1.70 -9.92 -2.57
CA THR A 217 2.63 -11.05 -2.76
C THR A 217 2.38 -11.80 -4.07
N LEU A 218 1.12 -12.11 -4.36
CA LEU A 218 0.75 -12.76 -5.63
C LEU A 218 0.95 -11.82 -6.82
N LEU A 219 0.68 -10.52 -6.65
CA LEU A 219 0.91 -9.50 -7.68
C LEU A 219 2.38 -9.43 -8.10
N LEU A 220 3.32 -9.56 -7.15
CA LEU A 220 4.75 -9.67 -7.46
C LEU A 220 5.00 -10.86 -8.40
N SER A 221 4.45 -12.03 -8.07
CA SER A 221 4.63 -13.24 -8.89
C SER A 221 4.07 -13.07 -10.29
N GLU A 222 2.89 -12.48 -10.43
CA GLU A 222 2.23 -12.27 -11.73
C GLU A 222 2.97 -11.24 -12.61
N ILE A 223 3.37 -10.09 -12.05
CA ILE A 223 4.06 -9.03 -12.82
C ILE A 223 5.47 -9.47 -13.25
N TYR A 224 6.18 -10.24 -12.43
CA TYR A 224 7.48 -10.81 -12.77
C TYR A 224 7.36 -12.13 -13.54
N GLN A 225 6.14 -12.61 -13.82
CA GLN A 225 5.88 -13.88 -14.51
C GLN A 225 6.60 -15.07 -13.85
N LEU A 226 6.71 -15.04 -12.51
CA LEU A 226 7.35 -16.12 -11.77
C LEU A 226 6.44 -17.36 -11.76
N PRO A 227 7.00 -18.57 -11.91
CA PRO A 227 6.22 -19.80 -11.83
C PRO A 227 5.42 -19.88 -10.55
N LEU A 228 4.10 -20.12 -10.66
CA LEU A 228 3.23 -20.31 -9.50
C LEU A 228 3.52 -21.65 -8.85
N ASN A 229 3.75 -21.65 -7.54
CA ASN A 229 3.92 -22.86 -6.74
C ASN A 229 2.64 -23.24 -5.98
N GLN A 230 2.70 -24.32 -5.20
CA GLN A 230 1.54 -24.79 -4.42
C GLN A 230 1.09 -23.76 -3.36
N ILE A 231 2.01 -22.94 -2.81
CA ILE A 231 1.68 -21.91 -1.81
C ILE A 231 0.92 -20.77 -2.48
N ASP A 232 1.33 -20.36 -3.69
CA ASP A 232 0.59 -19.38 -4.50
C ASP A 232 -0.84 -19.86 -4.77
N SER A 233 -0.99 -21.11 -5.23
CA SER A 233 -2.31 -21.71 -5.50
C SER A 233 -3.20 -21.76 -4.26
N ASN A 234 -2.63 -22.16 -3.12
CA ASN A 234 -3.35 -22.14 -1.84
C ASN A 234 -3.74 -20.73 -1.41
N THR A 235 -2.86 -19.76 -1.64
CA THR A 235 -3.10 -18.35 -1.32
C THR A 235 -4.23 -17.78 -2.19
N TYR A 236 -4.24 -18.06 -3.50
CA TYR A 236 -5.37 -17.72 -4.37
C TYR A 236 -6.68 -18.35 -3.88
N ASN A 237 -6.65 -19.64 -3.53
CA ASN A 237 -7.83 -20.34 -3.03
C ASN A 237 -8.36 -19.73 -1.72
N LEU A 238 -7.47 -19.31 -0.82
CA LEU A 238 -7.87 -18.60 0.39
C LEU A 238 -8.56 -17.26 0.05
N LEU A 239 -7.97 -16.44 -0.84
CA LEU A 239 -8.58 -15.18 -1.27
C LEU A 239 -9.97 -15.38 -1.87
N ILE A 240 -10.12 -16.39 -2.76
CA ILE A 240 -11.40 -16.76 -3.36
C ILE A 240 -12.43 -17.12 -2.28
N GLN A 241 -12.06 -17.95 -1.30
CA GLN A 241 -12.96 -18.34 -0.22
C GLN A 241 -13.36 -17.16 0.68
N LEU A 242 -12.43 -16.28 1.00
CA LEU A 242 -12.70 -15.08 1.80
C LEU A 242 -13.66 -14.12 1.08
N VAL A 243 -13.53 -13.96 -0.23
CA VAL A 243 -14.47 -13.18 -1.05
C VAL A 243 -15.84 -13.83 -1.07
N LYS A 244 -15.95 -15.13 -1.41
CA LYS A 244 -17.22 -15.88 -1.43
C LYS A 244 -17.96 -15.85 -0.09
N ASP A 245 -17.22 -15.88 1.03
CA ASP A 245 -17.79 -15.78 2.38
C ASP A 245 -18.02 -14.32 2.84
N ALA A 246 -17.80 -13.35 1.94
CA ALA A 246 -17.93 -11.90 2.17
C ALA A 246 -17.15 -11.40 3.40
N LYS A 247 -15.98 -11.99 3.69
CA LYS A 247 -15.18 -11.63 4.87
C LYS A 247 -14.55 -10.25 4.75
N HIS A 248 -14.18 -9.84 3.54
CA HIS A 248 -13.67 -8.50 3.21
C HIS A 248 -14.70 -7.37 3.46
N LEU A 249 -16.00 -7.70 3.53
CA LEU A 249 -17.07 -6.76 3.87
C LEU A 249 -17.48 -6.84 5.34
N LYS A 250 -17.61 -8.07 5.87
CA LYS A 250 -18.14 -8.31 7.22
C LYS A 250 -17.13 -8.06 8.34
N ASP A 251 -15.87 -8.40 8.10
CA ASP A 251 -14.80 -8.31 9.11
C ASP A 251 -13.49 -7.77 8.49
N PRO A 252 -13.50 -6.61 7.75
CA PRO A 252 -12.35 -6.15 6.98
C PRO A 252 -11.09 -5.95 7.85
N SER A 253 -11.22 -5.34 9.03
CA SER A 253 -10.10 -5.13 9.96
C SER A 253 -9.55 -6.41 10.59
N TYR A 254 -10.25 -7.52 10.48
CA TYR A 254 -9.78 -8.82 10.98
C TYR A 254 -9.08 -9.64 9.90
N VAL A 255 -9.59 -9.62 8.65
CA VAL A 255 -8.99 -10.35 7.52
C VAL A 255 -7.85 -9.59 6.85
N SER A 256 -7.81 -8.27 7.01
CA SER A 256 -6.74 -7.39 6.52
C SER A 256 -6.45 -6.29 7.55
N PRO A 257 -5.80 -6.62 8.67
CA PRO A 257 -5.66 -5.71 9.80
C PRO A 257 -4.77 -4.50 9.50
N HIS A 258 -3.88 -4.59 8.52
CA HIS A 258 -3.03 -3.49 8.09
C HIS A 258 -3.69 -2.57 7.06
N TYR A 259 -4.80 -3.00 6.44
CA TYR A 259 -5.56 -2.26 5.42
C TYR A 259 -7.03 -2.06 5.76
N GLU A 260 -7.49 -2.57 6.81
CA GLU A 260 -8.72 -2.55 7.62
C GLU A 260 -10.05 -2.08 7.00
N LYS A 261 -10.10 -1.68 5.73
CA LYS A 261 -11.28 -1.13 5.07
C LYS A 261 -11.62 -1.90 3.80
N SER A 262 -12.91 -2.19 3.62
CA SER A 262 -13.40 -2.94 2.45
C SER A 262 -12.98 -2.34 1.13
N ALA A 263 -13.03 -1.00 0.99
CA ALA A 263 -12.62 -0.32 -0.24
C ALA A 263 -11.14 -0.57 -0.59
N ILE A 264 -10.27 -0.62 0.41
CA ILE A 264 -8.84 -0.88 0.22
C ILE A 264 -8.61 -2.34 -0.16
N ILE A 265 -9.30 -3.29 0.50
CA ILE A 265 -9.20 -4.72 0.18
C ILE A 265 -9.69 -4.98 -1.25
N LEU A 266 -10.82 -4.39 -1.64
CA LEU A 266 -11.37 -4.49 -3.00
C LEU A 266 -10.39 -3.94 -4.05
N TYR A 267 -9.70 -2.84 -3.73
CA TYR A 267 -8.67 -2.26 -4.61
C TYR A 267 -7.49 -3.22 -4.78
N HIS A 268 -6.98 -3.86 -3.72
CA HIS A 268 -5.91 -4.85 -3.83
C HIS A 268 -6.34 -6.09 -4.62
N LEU A 269 -7.56 -6.59 -4.38
CA LEU A 269 -8.13 -7.71 -5.14
C LEU A 269 -8.22 -7.38 -6.63
N SER A 270 -8.64 -6.18 -7.00
CA SER A 270 -8.80 -5.77 -8.40
C SER A 270 -7.45 -5.55 -9.10
N ARG A 271 -6.44 -5.00 -8.39
CA ARG A 271 -5.07 -4.91 -8.94
C ARG A 271 -4.52 -6.31 -9.25
N LEU A 272 -4.65 -7.24 -8.31
CA LEU A 272 -4.26 -8.62 -8.55
C LEU A 272 -5.05 -9.23 -9.72
N TYR A 273 -6.37 -9.00 -9.81
CA TYR A 273 -7.19 -9.49 -10.90
C TYR A 273 -6.70 -9.04 -12.27
N LYS A 274 -6.29 -7.80 -12.40
CA LYS A 274 -5.80 -7.20 -13.67
C LYS A 274 -4.63 -8.01 -14.26
N TYR A 275 -3.70 -8.48 -13.42
CA TYR A 275 -2.48 -9.16 -13.85
C TYR A 275 -2.53 -10.69 -13.71
N SER A 276 -3.48 -11.21 -12.94
CA SER A 276 -3.53 -12.64 -12.61
C SER A 276 -3.84 -13.51 -13.83
N HIS A 277 -3.09 -14.59 -13.98
CA HIS A 277 -3.33 -15.69 -14.93
C HIS A 277 -4.02 -16.89 -14.27
N TYR A 278 -4.28 -16.85 -12.96
CA TYR A 278 -4.92 -17.95 -12.23
C TYR A 278 -6.42 -18.02 -12.56
N SER A 279 -6.83 -19.01 -13.36
CA SER A 279 -8.17 -19.10 -13.94
C SER A 279 -9.30 -19.09 -12.91
N LEU A 280 -9.14 -19.80 -11.78
CA LEU A 280 -10.14 -19.83 -10.72
C LEU A 280 -10.36 -18.47 -10.05
N TYR A 281 -9.33 -17.63 -10.00
CA TYR A 281 -9.45 -16.28 -9.46
C TYR A 281 -10.34 -15.39 -10.33
N LYS A 282 -10.34 -15.62 -11.63
CA LYS A 282 -11.21 -14.88 -12.56
C LYS A 282 -12.70 -15.07 -12.28
N ASN A 283 -13.08 -16.19 -11.65
CA ASN A 283 -14.48 -16.50 -11.34
C ASN A 283 -15.11 -15.61 -10.25
N ILE A 284 -14.32 -14.85 -9.47
CA ILE A 284 -14.86 -13.94 -8.44
C ILE A 284 -15.04 -12.51 -8.94
N LYS A 285 -14.79 -12.22 -10.24
CA LYS A 285 -14.92 -10.88 -10.82
C LYS A 285 -16.26 -10.23 -10.47
N ASN A 286 -17.36 -10.91 -10.83
CA ASN A 286 -18.70 -10.37 -10.67
C ASN A 286 -19.02 -10.02 -9.21
N GLN A 287 -18.55 -10.85 -8.27
CA GLN A 287 -18.71 -10.57 -6.84
C GLN A 287 -17.95 -9.29 -6.44
N ILE A 288 -16.68 -9.16 -6.86
CA ILE A 288 -15.87 -7.96 -6.54
C ILE A 288 -16.49 -6.70 -7.16
N VAL A 289 -17.04 -6.80 -8.39
CA VAL A 289 -17.74 -5.68 -9.06
C VAL A 289 -18.95 -5.24 -8.25
N GLN A 290 -19.85 -6.17 -7.88
CA GLN A 290 -21.04 -5.88 -7.10
C GLN A 290 -20.69 -5.26 -5.75
N ASP A 291 -19.71 -5.84 -5.04
CA ASP A 291 -19.26 -5.36 -3.74
C ASP A 291 -18.64 -3.95 -3.85
N ALA A 292 -17.87 -3.67 -4.91
CA ALA A 292 -17.28 -2.35 -5.15
C ALA A 292 -18.35 -1.30 -5.51
N GLN A 293 -19.35 -1.64 -6.33
CA GLN A 293 -20.45 -0.75 -6.66
C GLN A 293 -21.28 -0.38 -5.42
N MET A 294 -21.59 -1.39 -4.59
CA MET A 294 -22.29 -1.16 -3.32
C MET A 294 -21.46 -0.29 -2.37
N ALA A 295 -20.16 -0.56 -2.23
CA ALA A 295 -19.28 0.26 -1.39
C ALA A 295 -19.17 1.70 -1.92
N LEU A 296 -19.09 1.89 -3.24
CA LEU A 296 -19.01 3.22 -3.89
C LEU A 296 -20.26 4.06 -3.64
N SER A 297 -21.45 3.43 -3.64
CA SER A 297 -22.72 4.14 -3.40
C SER A 297 -22.84 4.78 -2.02
N ILE A 298 -22.07 4.27 -1.03
CA ILE A 298 -22.05 4.74 0.36
C ILE A 298 -20.73 5.40 0.77
N ALA A 299 -19.77 5.47 -0.14
CA ALA A 299 -18.46 6.05 0.14
C ALA A 299 -18.55 7.56 0.40
N HIS A 300 -17.84 8.04 1.42
CA HIS A 300 -17.88 9.45 1.82
C HIS A 300 -16.57 10.19 1.54
N PHE A 301 -15.43 9.51 1.64
CA PHE A 301 -14.13 10.14 1.52
C PHE A 301 -13.64 10.16 0.07
N PRO A 302 -13.01 11.27 -0.40
CA PRO A 302 -12.53 11.36 -1.78
C PRO A 302 -11.59 10.22 -2.18
N LEU A 303 -10.60 9.86 -1.33
CA LEU A 303 -9.68 8.76 -1.60
C LEU A 303 -10.41 7.40 -1.63
N GLU A 304 -11.38 7.19 -0.76
CA GLU A 304 -12.20 5.96 -0.76
C GLU A 304 -12.94 5.78 -2.08
N LYS A 305 -13.62 6.84 -2.54
CA LYS A 305 -14.33 6.83 -3.83
C LYS A 305 -13.37 6.52 -4.97
N LEU A 306 -12.21 7.17 -4.97
CA LEU A 306 -11.19 7.00 -6.01
C LEU A 306 -10.65 5.56 -6.06
N LEU A 307 -10.35 4.94 -4.91
CA LEU A 307 -9.93 3.55 -4.83
C LEU A 307 -10.99 2.59 -5.37
N LEU A 308 -12.27 2.83 -5.07
CA LEU A 308 -13.39 2.01 -5.56
C LEU A 308 -13.62 2.20 -7.07
N GLN A 309 -13.46 3.41 -7.60
CA GLN A 309 -13.48 3.66 -9.03
C GLN A 309 -12.34 2.92 -9.74
N ASN A 310 -11.10 3.01 -9.22
CA ASN A 310 -9.96 2.26 -9.75
C ASN A 310 -10.20 0.74 -9.67
N THR A 311 -10.87 0.27 -8.62
CA THR A 311 -11.30 -1.14 -8.51
C THR A 311 -12.14 -1.56 -9.71
N LEU A 312 -13.17 -0.80 -10.02
CA LEU A 312 -14.09 -1.09 -11.14
C LEU A 312 -13.36 -1.02 -12.50
N LEU A 313 -12.53 0.00 -12.69
CA LEU A 313 -11.72 0.17 -13.91
C LEU A 313 -10.71 -0.99 -14.10
N ASN A 314 -10.03 -1.43 -13.06
CA ASN A 314 -9.13 -2.59 -13.10
C ASN A 314 -9.85 -3.89 -13.47
N LEU A 315 -11.13 -3.99 -13.16
CA LEU A 315 -12.00 -5.11 -13.54
C LEU A 315 -12.60 -4.97 -14.96
N GLY A 316 -12.28 -3.88 -15.66
CA GLY A 316 -12.76 -3.61 -17.03
C GLY A 316 -14.19 -3.10 -17.08
N GLU A 317 -14.74 -2.61 -15.96
CA GLU A 317 -16.05 -1.99 -15.93
C GLU A 317 -15.94 -0.58 -16.53
N LYS A 318 -16.58 -0.40 -17.69
CA LYS A 318 -16.67 0.90 -18.38
C LYS A 318 -17.89 1.64 -17.85
N GLY A 319 -17.69 2.65 -17.04
CA GLY A 319 -18.72 3.56 -16.56
C GLY A 319 -18.17 4.98 -16.56
N ALA A 320 -19.02 5.98 -16.54
CA ALA A 320 -18.61 7.36 -16.30
C ALA A 320 -18.19 7.53 -14.83
N TYR A 321 -17.13 6.79 -14.43
CA TYR A 321 -16.49 7.05 -13.15
C TYR A 321 -15.67 8.32 -13.34
N LEU A 322 -16.39 9.44 -13.17
CA LEU A 322 -15.80 10.77 -13.26
C LEU A 322 -14.59 10.81 -12.32
N LEU A 323 -13.46 11.17 -12.89
CA LEU A 323 -12.31 11.62 -12.12
C LEU A 323 -12.80 12.48 -10.96
N ALA A 324 -12.25 12.28 -9.77
CA ALA A 324 -12.44 13.26 -8.71
C ALA A 324 -12.07 14.63 -9.29
N ASP A 325 -13.06 15.49 -9.47
CA ASP A 325 -12.93 16.76 -10.21
C ASP A 325 -11.81 17.64 -9.69
N ASN A 326 -11.40 17.42 -8.44
CA ASN A 326 -10.34 18.20 -7.81
C ASN A 326 -9.38 17.29 -7.01
N PRO A 327 -8.16 16.98 -7.54
CA PRO A 327 -7.16 16.18 -6.83
C PRO A 327 -6.67 16.84 -5.52
N PHE A 328 -6.84 18.15 -5.36
CA PHE A 328 -6.46 18.85 -4.12
C PHE A 328 -7.36 18.47 -2.92
N LEU A 329 -8.57 17.97 -3.16
CA LEU A 329 -9.41 17.40 -2.09
C LEU A 329 -8.79 16.16 -1.45
N LEU A 330 -7.87 15.49 -2.14
CA LEU A 330 -7.12 14.33 -1.64
C LEU A 330 -6.07 14.69 -0.59
N GLN A 331 -5.81 15.98 -0.38
CA GLN A 331 -4.90 16.45 0.69
C GLN A 331 -5.49 16.24 2.09
N GLN A 332 -6.79 16.02 2.20
CA GLN A 332 -7.44 15.79 3.48
C GLN A 332 -6.96 14.49 4.12
N ASN A 333 -6.36 14.59 5.30
CA ASN A 333 -5.84 13.45 6.08
C ASN A 333 -6.96 12.79 6.90
N ASN A 334 -8.04 12.39 6.25
CA ASN A 334 -9.23 11.78 6.86
C ASN A 334 -9.43 10.30 6.45
N TYR A 335 -8.67 9.81 5.47
CA TYR A 335 -8.71 8.43 5.02
C TYR A 335 -7.28 7.91 4.85
N SER A 336 -6.89 6.91 5.63
CA SER A 336 -5.57 6.28 5.59
C SER A 336 -5.65 4.98 4.80
N LEU A 337 -4.67 4.74 3.92
CA LEU A 337 -4.52 3.46 3.23
C LEU A 337 -4.01 2.39 4.18
N PHE A 338 -2.93 2.69 4.89
CA PHE A 338 -2.18 1.75 5.71
C PHE A 338 -2.30 2.09 7.19
N VAL A 339 -2.39 1.05 8.01
CA VAL A 339 -2.50 1.13 9.47
C VAL A 339 -1.55 0.11 10.10
N ALA A 340 -0.64 0.56 10.95
CA ALA A 340 0.04 -0.37 11.84
C ALA A 340 -0.92 -0.76 12.97
N ASN A 341 -1.44 -1.97 12.92
CA ASN A 341 -2.38 -2.51 13.90
C ASN A 341 -1.71 -3.53 14.82
N LEU A 342 -1.36 -3.11 16.03
CA LEU A 342 -0.69 -3.97 17.01
C LEU A 342 -1.57 -5.14 17.51
N ALA A 343 -2.87 -5.11 17.24
CA ALA A 343 -3.77 -6.21 17.59
C ALA A 343 -3.46 -7.51 16.81
N THR A 344 -2.70 -7.44 15.72
CA THR A 344 -2.27 -8.61 14.94
C THR A 344 -1.41 -9.58 15.74
N LEU A 345 -0.75 -9.08 16.79
CA LEU A 345 0.08 -9.88 17.70
C LEU A 345 -0.73 -10.77 18.65
N LEU A 346 -2.01 -10.49 18.78
CA LEU A 346 -2.88 -11.18 19.73
C LEU A 346 -3.48 -12.48 19.14
N PRO A 347 -3.62 -13.54 19.94
CA PRO A 347 -4.37 -14.72 19.53
C PRO A 347 -5.88 -14.45 19.59
N ASN A 348 -6.69 -15.32 18.95
CA ASN A 348 -8.13 -15.33 19.15
C ASN A 348 -8.49 -15.81 20.57
N PRO A 349 -9.57 -15.30 21.18
CA PRO A 349 -10.56 -14.37 20.59
C PRO A 349 -10.15 -12.90 20.65
N PHE A 350 -9.07 -12.55 21.35
CA PHE A 350 -8.65 -11.17 21.60
C PHE A 350 -8.37 -10.39 20.31
N LYS A 351 -7.67 -10.97 19.33
CA LYS A 351 -7.43 -10.32 18.04
C LYS A 351 -8.76 -9.85 17.43
N ARG A 352 -9.76 -10.71 17.39
CA ARG A 352 -11.05 -10.42 16.75
C ARG A 352 -11.82 -9.27 17.40
N TRP A 353 -11.67 -9.09 18.71
CA TRP A 353 -12.31 -7.99 19.43
C TRP A 353 -11.51 -6.70 19.30
N VAL A 354 -10.20 -6.78 19.50
CA VAL A 354 -9.31 -5.63 19.55
C VAL A 354 -9.11 -5.00 18.15
N THR A 355 -9.10 -5.79 17.06
CA THR A 355 -9.03 -5.25 15.70
C THR A 355 -10.20 -4.35 15.31
N LYS A 356 -11.35 -4.51 15.99
CA LYS A 356 -12.51 -3.62 15.81
C LYS A 356 -12.39 -2.29 16.56
N THR A 357 -11.48 -2.22 17.54
CA THR A 357 -11.23 -1.00 18.31
C THR A 357 -10.16 -0.15 17.62
N LYS A 358 -10.25 1.16 17.77
CA LYS A 358 -9.23 2.07 17.24
C LYS A 358 -8.01 2.20 18.17
N PHE A 359 -7.97 1.45 19.27
CA PHE A 359 -7.06 1.72 20.39
C PHE A 359 -5.59 1.40 20.08
N PHE A 360 -5.28 0.31 19.37
CA PHE A 360 -3.92 -0.13 19.08
C PHE A 360 -3.48 0.17 17.63
N ARG A 361 -3.87 1.34 17.10
CA ARG A 361 -3.66 1.68 15.69
C ARG A 361 -2.84 2.95 15.53
N TYR A 362 -1.97 2.89 14.53
CA TYR A 362 -1.31 4.07 13.96
C TYR A 362 -1.71 4.18 12.49
N SER A 363 -2.40 5.24 12.13
CA SER A 363 -2.80 5.52 10.75
C SER A 363 -1.71 6.29 10.04
N TYR A 364 -1.43 5.96 8.78
CA TYR A 364 -0.42 6.57 7.96
C TYR A 364 -1.02 7.35 6.82
N TYR A 365 -0.46 8.51 6.51
CA TYR A 365 -0.95 9.44 5.51
C TYR A 365 0.20 9.92 4.64
N CYS A 366 0.01 9.89 3.31
CA CYS A 366 0.98 10.36 2.34
C CYS A 366 0.23 11.02 1.19
N TYR A 367 0.26 12.34 1.11
CA TYR A 367 -0.46 13.08 0.08
C TYR A 367 0.03 12.75 -1.35
N PRO A 368 1.36 12.66 -1.64
CA PRO A 368 1.84 12.22 -2.94
C PRO A 368 1.31 10.85 -3.38
N TYR A 369 1.09 9.92 -2.45
CA TYR A 369 0.42 8.65 -2.75
C TYR A 369 -1.01 8.86 -3.24
N ASN A 370 -1.78 9.70 -2.57
CA ASN A 370 -3.16 9.98 -2.98
C ASN A 370 -3.21 10.57 -4.40
N LEU A 371 -2.24 11.43 -4.74
CA LEU A 371 -2.09 11.98 -6.09
C LEU A 371 -1.71 10.90 -7.12
N SER A 372 -0.85 9.94 -6.75
CA SER A 372 -0.50 8.83 -7.64
C SER A 372 -1.71 7.92 -7.93
N VAL A 373 -2.62 7.71 -6.96
CA VAL A 373 -3.88 7.00 -7.17
C VAL A 373 -4.83 7.77 -8.10
N TRP A 374 -4.79 9.11 -8.05
CA TRP A 374 -5.54 9.96 -8.99
C TRP A 374 -4.99 9.83 -10.42
N LEU A 375 -3.67 9.82 -10.59
CA LEU A 375 -3.04 9.57 -11.90
C LEU A 375 -3.37 8.17 -12.43
N GLU A 376 -3.37 7.15 -11.57
CA GLU A 376 -3.83 5.81 -11.92
C GLU A 376 -5.27 5.85 -12.48
N ASN A 377 -6.20 6.53 -11.80
CA ASN A 377 -7.58 6.70 -12.27
C ASN A 377 -7.63 7.37 -13.65
N TYR A 378 -6.87 8.45 -13.82
CA TYR A 378 -6.78 9.16 -15.08
C TYR A 378 -6.35 8.22 -16.22
N TYR A 379 -5.25 7.48 -16.05
CA TYR A 379 -4.72 6.60 -17.10
C TYR A 379 -5.54 5.33 -17.32
N LEU A 380 -6.26 4.84 -16.30
CA LEU A 380 -7.21 3.73 -16.46
C LEU A 380 -8.43 4.12 -17.30
N ASN A 381 -8.85 5.38 -17.26
CA ASN A 381 -9.94 5.92 -18.08
C ASN A 381 -9.53 6.26 -19.51
N GLN A 382 -8.23 6.28 -19.83
CA GLN A 382 -7.76 6.46 -21.21
C GLN A 382 -7.85 5.14 -21.97
N PRO A 383 -8.23 5.18 -23.27
CA PRO A 383 -8.30 4.00 -24.12
C PRO A 383 -6.97 3.29 -24.30
#